data_78575ff55c092c050633ded9a4cc0ff8
#
_entry.id   78575ff55c092c050633ded9a4cc0ff8
#
_cell.length_a   1.000
_cell.length_b   1.000
_cell.length_c   1.000
_cell.angle_alpha   90.00
_cell.angle_beta   90.00
_cell.angle_gamma   90.00
#
_symmetry.space_group_name_H-M   'P 1'
#
loop_
_entity.id
_entity.type
_entity.pdbx_description
1 polymer ?
#
loop_
_entity_poly.entity_id
_entity_poly.type
_entity_poly.pdbx_seq_one_letter_code
_entity_poly.pdbx_strand_id
1 'polypeptide(L)'
;MRCERISKLQQGLNDSVHSHDAVVIGGGPAGLLAAQQLAAAGRQVHVYDAMPSVGRKFLLAGRGGLNLTHSEPADVFLSRYGARAPWVASWLAHFGADQVRAWAQALGIDTFVGTSGRVFPAEMKAAPLLRAWLARLRAAGVQFHMRQRWHGWAADGTLLFQGPAGAYRLAAGATVLALGGASWPQLGSDGAWVEALSADGTRVQPLAPANCGFDVVGGQGARGESRREFLKELIGQGEKAPSGWTPHFVERHAGAALKSVALRFADAAGASFSRRGEFVVTATGVEGSLIYAVSALVREEIARNHSATVHLDLLPDHSAQRVLAETAHPRGARSLSSHLKSRLGLGGVKMGLLHELLSKEQMADSAFLAAAIKELPLVLCAARPVAEAISTAGGVALEDLNEHLMLLRRPGVFCCGEMLDWEAPTGGYLLTACLASGWLAGEGAAAWRSDDGNAPI
;
A
#
# COMPACT_ATOMS: atom_id res chain seq x y z
N MET A 1 -7.94 -8.37 -27.98
CA MET A 1 -8.68 -7.10 -27.71
C MET A 1 -7.80 -5.87 -27.49
N ARG A 2 -6.62 -5.92 -26.87
CA ARG A 2 -5.78 -4.72 -26.60
C ARG A 2 -4.72 -4.44 -27.65
N CYS A 3 -4.11 -5.44 -28.31
CA CYS A 3 -3.31 -5.23 -29.54
C CYS A 3 -4.10 -4.47 -30.60
N GLU A 4 -5.39 -4.74 -30.72
CA GLU A 4 -6.29 -3.98 -31.58
C GLU A 4 -6.50 -2.53 -31.12
N ARG A 5 -6.41 -2.25 -29.82
CA ARG A 5 -6.52 -0.90 -29.29
C ARG A 5 -5.30 -0.04 -29.61
N ILE A 6 -4.10 -0.59 -29.44
CA ILE A 6 -2.84 0.09 -29.81
C ILE A 6 -2.77 0.28 -31.32
N SER A 7 -3.15 -0.74 -32.10
CA SER A 7 -3.24 -0.66 -33.57
C SER A 7 -4.25 0.40 -34.05
N LYS A 8 -5.42 0.52 -33.39
CA LYS A 8 -6.41 1.59 -33.67
C LYS A 8 -5.92 2.97 -33.27
N LEU A 9 -5.19 3.10 -32.16
CA LEU A 9 -4.55 4.35 -31.76
C LEU A 9 -3.50 4.79 -32.78
N GLN A 10 -2.77 3.85 -33.36
CA GLN A 10 -1.75 4.11 -34.40
C GLN A 10 -2.36 4.54 -35.75
N GLN A 11 -3.58 4.10 -36.08
CA GLN A 11 -4.26 4.47 -37.34
C GLN A 11 -4.81 5.91 -37.35
N GLY A 12 -4.91 6.59 -36.20
CA GLY A 12 -5.38 7.97 -36.08
C GLY A 12 -4.31 8.99 -35.69
N LEU A 13 -3.02 8.59 -35.76
CA LEU A 13 -1.91 9.44 -35.36
C LEU A 13 -1.69 10.58 -36.35
N ASN A 14 -1.54 11.78 -35.81
CA ASN A 14 -1.03 12.92 -36.56
C ASN A 14 0.48 12.71 -36.81
N ASP A 15 0.98 12.99 -38.00
CA ASP A 15 2.40 12.78 -38.37
C ASP A 15 3.39 13.71 -37.65
N SER A 16 2.88 14.75 -36.95
CA SER A 16 3.72 15.65 -36.19
C SER A 16 4.16 15.01 -34.85
N VAL A 17 5.47 14.82 -34.69
CA VAL A 17 6.08 14.40 -33.43
C VAL A 17 6.51 15.64 -32.65
N HIS A 18 5.91 15.89 -31.51
CA HIS A 18 6.40 16.91 -30.56
C HIS A 18 7.68 16.41 -29.88
N SER A 19 8.63 17.29 -29.60
CA SER A 19 9.85 16.93 -28.88
C SER A 19 10.00 17.76 -27.63
N HIS A 20 10.36 17.12 -26.52
CA HIS A 20 10.64 17.75 -25.24
C HIS A 20 12.00 17.31 -24.69
N ASP A 21 12.66 18.18 -23.94
CA ASP A 21 13.93 17.90 -23.27
C ASP A 21 13.76 16.82 -22.19
N ALA A 22 12.80 17.00 -21.26
CA ALA A 22 12.52 16.04 -20.20
C ALA A 22 11.01 15.87 -19.97
N VAL A 23 10.56 14.63 -19.90
CA VAL A 23 9.17 14.25 -19.71
C VAL A 23 9.01 13.41 -18.45
N VAL A 24 8.10 13.79 -17.57
CA VAL A 24 7.67 13.01 -16.40
C VAL A 24 6.24 12.54 -16.62
N ILE A 25 6.00 11.24 -16.52
CA ILE A 25 4.68 10.62 -16.70
C ILE A 25 4.16 10.13 -15.36
N GLY A 26 3.13 10.83 -14.85
CA GLY A 26 2.55 10.65 -13.54
C GLY A 26 2.90 11.78 -12.56
N GLY A 27 1.89 12.57 -12.20
CA GLY A 27 1.98 13.71 -11.28
C GLY A 27 1.75 13.33 -9.82
N GLY A 28 2.16 12.12 -9.41
CA GLY A 28 2.21 11.68 -8.00
C GLY A 28 3.46 12.22 -7.28
N PRO A 29 3.63 11.90 -5.97
CA PRO A 29 4.77 12.40 -5.18
C PRO A 29 6.13 12.10 -5.81
N ALA A 30 6.34 10.90 -6.32
CA ALA A 30 7.58 10.50 -6.97
C ALA A 30 7.85 11.34 -8.23
N GLY A 31 6.86 11.45 -9.13
CA GLY A 31 7.01 12.22 -10.37
C GLY A 31 7.18 13.72 -10.14
N LEU A 32 6.48 14.30 -9.15
CA LEU A 32 6.65 15.71 -8.80
C LEU A 32 8.06 15.99 -8.23
N LEU A 33 8.64 15.04 -7.46
CA LEU A 33 9.99 15.22 -6.95
C LEU A 33 11.05 15.02 -8.05
N ALA A 34 10.84 14.07 -8.97
CA ALA A 34 11.67 13.92 -10.14
C ALA A 34 11.65 15.20 -11.03
N ALA A 35 10.45 15.78 -11.25
CA ALA A 35 10.30 17.03 -11.98
C ALA A 35 11.03 18.18 -11.28
N GLN A 36 11.06 18.21 -9.94
CA GLN A 36 11.81 19.20 -9.17
C GLN A 36 13.32 19.07 -9.42
N GLN A 37 13.87 17.86 -9.42
CA GLN A 37 15.29 17.62 -9.66
C GLN A 37 15.69 18.02 -11.09
N LEU A 38 14.90 17.61 -12.08
CA LEU A 38 15.11 17.99 -13.47
C LEU A 38 15.11 19.51 -13.67
N ALA A 39 14.13 20.21 -13.09
CA ALA A 39 14.03 21.66 -13.17
C ALA A 39 15.19 22.37 -12.44
N ALA A 40 15.62 21.85 -11.28
CA ALA A 40 16.77 22.38 -10.55
C ALA A 40 18.09 22.23 -11.34
N ALA A 41 18.20 21.22 -12.19
CA ALA A 41 19.31 21.02 -13.12
C ALA A 41 19.19 21.82 -14.43
N GLY A 42 18.19 22.70 -14.55
CA GLY A 42 17.99 23.57 -15.71
C GLY A 42 17.33 22.90 -16.93
N ARG A 43 16.77 21.68 -16.77
CA ARG A 43 16.06 21.00 -17.86
C ARG A 43 14.67 21.61 -18.09
N GLN A 44 14.19 21.58 -19.32
CA GLN A 44 12.81 21.95 -19.65
C GLN A 44 11.88 20.77 -19.36
N VAL A 45 11.06 20.87 -18.30
CA VAL A 45 10.31 19.76 -17.75
C VAL A 45 8.83 19.84 -18.09
N HIS A 46 8.30 18.75 -18.63
CA HIS A 46 6.88 18.56 -18.95
C HIS A 46 6.33 17.37 -18.15
N VAL A 47 5.36 17.63 -17.26
CA VAL A 47 4.66 16.60 -16.46
C VAL A 47 3.34 16.24 -17.12
N TYR A 48 3.17 14.99 -17.47
CA TYR A 48 1.95 14.42 -18.07
C TYR A 48 1.21 13.56 -17.04
N ASP A 49 -0.11 13.77 -16.93
CA ASP A 49 -0.95 12.98 -16.04
C ASP A 49 -2.26 12.62 -16.70
N ALA A 50 -2.70 11.36 -16.54
CA ALA A 50 -3.97 10.87 -17.07
C ALA A 50 -5.19 11.50 -16.40
N MET A 51 -5.01 12.05 -15.20
CA MET A 51 -6.08 12.65 -14.39
C MET A 51 -6.21 14.14 -14.63
N PRO A 52 -7.34 14.76 -14.24
CA PRO A 52 -7.56 16.21 -14.40
C PRO A 52 -6.70 17.07 -13.46
N SER A 53 -6.03 16.46 -12.47
CA SER A 53 -5.12 17.16 -11.54
C SER A 53 -4.10 16.21 -11.00
N VAL A 54 -2.91 16.69 -10.67
CA VAL A 54 -1.83 15.94 -10.02
C VAL A 54 -2.09 15.73 -8.51
N GLY A 55 -1.36 14.80 -7.88
CA GLY A 55 -1.34 14.61 -6.43
C GLY A 55 -2.64 14.04 -5.84
N ARG A 56 -3.51 13.40 -6.61
CA ARG A 56 -4.84 12.96 -6.14
C ARG A 56 -4.76 11.93 -5.01
N LYS A 57 -3.94 10.87 -5.16
CA LYS A 57 -3.72 9.86 -4.12
C LYS A 57 -3.02 10.46 -2.89
N PHE A 58 -2.09 11.40 -3.09
CA PHE A 58 -1.45 12.16 -2.02
C PHE A 58 -2.45 12.98 -1.18
N LEU A 59 -3.42 13.62 -1.83
CA LEU A 59 -4.50 14.35 -1.13
C LEU A 59 -5.42 13.42 -0.35
N LEU A 60 -5.69 12.21 -0.86
CA LEU A 60 -6.49 11.21 -0.16
C LEU A 60 -5.76 10.71 1.10
N ALA A 61 -4.46 10.45 1.01
CA ALA A 61 -3.64 10.02 2.14
C ALA A 61 -3.65 11.01 3.32
N GLY A 62 -3.96 12.27 3.05
CA GLY A 62 -4.07 13.34 4.06
C GLY A 62 -5.42 13.46 4.77
N ARG A 63 -6.42 12.60 4.50
CA ARG A 63 -7.77 12.74 5.11
C ARG A 63 -7.80 12.57 6.63
N GLY A 64 -6.98 11.68 7.18
CA GLY A 64 -6.85 11.47 8.63
C GLY A 64 -5.61 12.13 9.25
N GLY A 65 -4.94 13.01 8.50
CA GLY A 65 -3.62 13.57 8.81
C GLY A 65 -2.56 13.00 7.90
N LEU A 66 -1.89 13.89 7.15
CA LEU A 66 -0.83 13.48 6.23
C LEU A 66 0.41 13.02 6.99
N ASN A 67 0.65 11.71 7.02
CA ASN A 67 1.87 11.15 7.57
C ASN A 67 3.00 11.22 6.52
N LEU A 68 3.90 12.18 6.70
CA LEU A 68 4.99 12.46 5.74
C LEU A 68 6.11 11.42 5.81
N THR A 69 6.56 11.12 7.03
CA THR A 69 7.67 10.21 7.31
C THR A 69 7.60 9.70 8.75
N HIS A 70 8.64 9.02 9.22
CA HIS A 70 8.73 8.51 10.59
C HIS A 70 10.07 8.94 11.22
N SER A 71 10.08 9.16 12.54
CA SER A 71 11.26 9.63 13.28
C SER A 71 12.07 8.51 13.94
N GLU A 72 11.80 7.24 13.60
CA GLU A 72 12.60 6.13 14.13
C GLU A 72 14.03 6.13 13.58
N PRO A 73 15.00 5.48 14.26
CA PRO A 73 16.37 5.35 13.78
C PRO A 73 16.44 4.78 12.36
N ALA A 74 17.46 5.19 11.58
CA ALA A 74 17.56 4.88 10.15
C ALA A 74 17.60 3.37 9.84
N ASP A 75 18.26 2.57 10.68
CA ASP A 75 18.34 1.12 10.57
C ASP A 75 16.96 0.46 10.77
N VAL A 76 16.21 0.91 11.78
CA VAL A 76 14.84 0.46 12.04
C VAL A 76 13.91 0.90 10.91
N PHE A 77 14.04 2.14 10.43
CA PHE A 77 13.27 2.67 9.30
C PHE A 77 13.51 1.82 8.04
N LEU A 78 14.77 1.52 7.74
CA LEU A 78 15.15 0.71 6.58
C LEU A 78 14.61 -0.72 6.66
N SER A 79 14.57 -1.31 7.86
CA SER A 79 14.04 -2.67 8.06
C SER A 79 12.57 -2.83 7.63
N ARG A 80 11.82 -1.72 7.52
CA ARG A 80 10.40 -1.70 7.11
C ARG A 80 10.18 -2.10 5.66
N TYR A 81 11.22 -2.11 4.83
CA TYR A 81 11.17 -2.49 3.42
C TYR A 81 11.52 -3.97 3.17
N GLY A 82 11.70 -4.75 4.23
CA GLY A 82 11.90 -6.19 4.16
C GLY A 82 13.03 -6.59 3.22
N ALA A 83 12.78 -7.53 2.31
CA ALA A 83 13.76 -8.02 1.36
C ALA A 83 14.27 -6.95 0.37
N ARG A 84 13.53 -5.86 0.17
CA ARG A 84 13.92 -4.76 -0.73
C ARG A 84 14.74 -3.66 -0.04
N ALA A 85 14.99 -3.80 1.27
CA ALA A 85 15.79 -2.85 2.04
C ALA A 85 17.16 -2.52 1.40
N PRO A 86 17.94 -3.45 0.83
CA PRO A 86 19.22 -3.13 0.21
C PRO A 86 19.14 -2.10 -0.93
N TRP A 87 18.08 -2.16 -1.77
CA TRP A 87 17.86 -1.18 -2.83
C TRP A 87 17.35 0.15 -2.28
N VAL A 88 16.38 0.09 -1.36
CA VAL A 88 15.79 1.29 -0.76
C VAL A 88 16.81 2.07 0.06
N ALA A 89 17.84 1.43 0.61
CA ALA A 89 18.93 2.07 1.35
C ALA A 89 19.61 3.15 0.51
N SER A 90 19.91 2.89 -0.77
CA SER A 90 20.53 3.87 -1.66
C SER A 90 19.61 5.07 -1.90
N TRP A 91 18.29 4.86 -2.04
CA TRP A 91 17.34 5.95 -2.23
C TRP A 91 17.26 6.85 -1.00
N LEU A 92 17.13 6.23 0.19
CA LEU A 92 17.03 6.93 1.48
C LEU A 92 18.31 7.68 1.85
N ALA A 93 19.48 7.24 1.37
CA ALA A 93 20.74 7.94 1.56
C ALA A 93 20.71 9.32 0.88
N HIS A 94 20.02 9.46 -0.25
CA HIS A 94 19.85 10.73 -0.97
C HIS A 94 18.68 11.55 -0.41
N PHE A 95 17.54 10.91 -0.09
CA PHE A 95 16.34 11.61 0.36
C PHE A 95 15.58 10.81 1.42
N GLY A 96 16.10 10.76 2.65
CA GLY A 96 15.53 10.06 3.79
C GLY A 96 14.57 10.92 4.62
N ALA A 97 14.26 10.46 5.82
CA ALA A 97 13.27 11.08 6.70
C ALA A 97 13.60 12.55 7.05
N ASP A 98 14.87 12.87 7.32
CA ASP A 98 15.30 14.22 7.65
C ASP A 98 15.21 15.14 6.43
N GLN A 99 15.57 14.66 5.25
CA GLN A 99 15.44 15.40 4.00
C GLN A 99 13.97 15.69 3.67
N VAL A 100 13.04 14.74 3.92
CA VAL A 100 11.60 14.98 3.78
C VAL A 100 11.14 16.13 4.68
N ARG A 101 11.59 16.18 5.93
CA ARG A 101 11.24 17.27 6.86
C ARG A 101 11.83 18.60 6.42
N ALA A 102 13.12 18.62 6.05
CA ALA A 102 13.79 19.83 5.56
C ALA A 102 13.15 20.36 4.26
N TRP A 103 12.76 19.46 3.36
CA TRP A 103 12.02 19.79 2.13
C TRP A 103 10.65 20.40 2.41
N ALA A 104 9.88 19.85 3.36
CA ALA A 104 8.59 20.42 3.77
C ALA A 104 8.77 21.81 4.38
N GLN A 105 9.77 21.99 5.25
CA GLN A 105 10.11 23.29 5.85
C GLN A 105 10.52 24.32 4.78
N ALA A 106 11.33 23.91 3.80
CA ALA A 106 11.70 24.78 2.68
C ALA A 106 10.50 25.18 1.78
N LEU A 107 9.38 24.45 1.85
CA LEU A 107 8.08 24.82 1.25
C LEU A 107 7.22 25.70 2.18
N GLY A 108 7.73 26.10 3.35
CA GLY A 108 6.97 26.86 4.35
C GLY A 108 6.02 26.02 5.18
N ILE A 109 6.23 24.70 5.23
CA ILE A 109 5.39 23.77 5.98
C ILE A 109 6.16 23.19 7.16
N ASP A 110 5.85 23.64 8.36
CA ASP A 110 6.41 23.08 9.58
C ASP A 110 5.90 21.66 9.84
N THR A 111 6.72 20.85 10.51
CA THR A 111 6.40 19.46 10.85
C THR A 111 6.59 19.19 12.32
N PHE A 112 5.78 18.28 12.88
CA PHE A 112 5.94 17.78 14.23
C PHE A 112 5.93 16.25 14.28
N VAL A 113 6.52 15.70 15.34
CA VAL A 113 6.53 14.26 15.61
C VAL A 113 5.38 13.93 16.56
N GLY A 114 4.49 13.05 16.13
CA GLY A 114 3.41 12.52 16.97
C GLY A 114 3.94 11.47 17.97
N THR A 115 3.11 11.10 18.95
CA THR A 115 3.47 10.14 20.02
C THR A 115 3.88 8.75 19.53
N SER A 116 3.46 8.39 18.29
CA SER A 116 3.82 7.12 17.65
C SER A 116 5.08 7.20 16.79
N GLY A 117 5.82 8.30 16.82
CA GLY A 117 6.99 8.54 15.95
C GLY A 117 6.63 8.99 14.53
N ARG A 118 5.38 9.03 14.15
CA ARG A 118 4.93 9.53 12.84
C ARG A 118 5.12 11.03 12.74
N VAL A 119 5.57 11.50 11.59
CA VAL A 119 5.81 12.92 11.31
C VAL A 119 4.68 13.48 10.46
N PHE A 120 4.09 14.58 10.90
CA PHE A 120 2.97 15.25 10.26
C PHE A 120 3.28 16.71 9.96
N PRO A 121 2.70 17.31 8.90
CA PRO A 121 2.62 18.78 8.80
C PRO A 121 1.88 19.36 10.00
N ALA A 122 2.24 20.56 10.42
CA ALA A 122 1.60 21.23 11.57
C ALA A 122 0.06 21.30 11.45
N GLU A 123 -0.45 21.55 10.25
CA GLU A 123 -1.90 21.58 9.99
C GLU A 123 -2.53 20.18 9.75
N MET A 124 -1.77 19.10 9.83
CA MET A 124 -2.22 17.72 9.53
C MET A 124 -2.73 17.50 8.09
N LYS A 125 -2.66 18.47 7.20
CA LYS A 125 -3.30 18.47 5.88
C LYS A 125 -2.28 18.35 4.74
N ALA A 126 -2.64 17.58 3.71
CA ALA A 126 -1.84 17.44 2.48
C ALA A 126 -1.96 18.65 1.52
N ALA A 127 -3.13 19.31 1.50
CA ALA A 127 -3.42 20.32 0.49
C ALA A 127 -2.53 21.58 0.56
N PRO A 128 -2.19 22.15 1.74
CA PRO A 128 -1.25 23.27 1.81
C PRO A 128 0.14 22.91 1.24
N LEU A 129 0.68 21.75 1.63
CA LEU A 129 1.96 21.26 1.16
C LEU A 129 1.96 21.08 -0.37
N LEU A 130 0.95 20.42 -0.93
CA LEU A 130 0.84 20.22 -2.38
C LEU A 130 0.74 21.55 -3.13
N ARG A 131 -0.03 22.52 -2.63
CA ARG A 131 -0.15 23.85 -3.25
C ARG A 131 1.20 24.60 -3.28
N ALA A 132 1.90 24.63 -2.16
CA ALA A 132 3.21 25.25 -2.07
C ALA A 132 4.21 24.58 -3.03
N TRP A 133 4.21 23.26 -3.10
CA TRP A 133 5.06 22.50 -4.00
C TRP A 133 4.76 22.78 -5.47
N LEU A 134 3.49 22.74 -5.87
CA LEU A 134 3.07 23.05 -7.25
C LEU A 134 3.38 24.51 -7.64
N ALA A 135 3.26 25.47 -6.71
CA ALA A 135 3.65 26.85 -6.94
C ALA A 135 5.15 26.96 -7.22
N ARG A 136 5.99 26.27 -6.42
CA ARG A 136 7.45 26.20 -6.63
C ARG A 136 7.80 25.59 -8.00
N LEU A 137 7.19 24.47 -8.36
CA LEU A 137 7.45 23.81 -9.65
C LEU A 137 7.07 24.70 -10.85
N ARG A 138 5.93 25.37 -10.79
CA ARG A 138 5.52 26.33 -11.84
C ARG A 138 6.46 27.52 -11.92
N ALA A 139 6.90 28.06 -10.79
CA ALA A 139 7.88 29.14 -10.75
C ALA A 139 9.25 28.71 -11.34
N ALA A 140 9.59 27.43 -11.24
CA ALA A 140 10.76 26.82 -11.88
C ALA A 140 10.55 26.47 -13.37
N GLY A 141 9.42 26.84 -13.98
CA GLY A 141 9.14 26.61 -15.39
C GLY A 141 8.57 25.23 -15.74
N VAL A 142 8.23 24.38 -14.76
CA VAL A 142 7.62 23.07 -15.03
C VAL A 142 6.23 23.23 -15.64
N GLN A 143 6.01 22.58 -16.77
CA GLN A 143 4.73 22.59 -17.49
C GLN A 143 3.91 21.35 -17.18
N PHE A 144 2.59 21.52 -16.98
CA PHE A 144 1.70 20.42 -16.59
C PHE A 144 0.66 20.17 -17.68
N HIS A 145 0.60 18.92 -18.14
CA HIS A 145 -0.31 18.43 -19.18
C HIS A 145 -1.27 17.40 -18.59
N MET A 146 -2.49 17.83 -18.26
CA MET A 146 -3.49 16.97 -17.62
C MET A 146 -4.35 16.25 -18.65
N ARG A 147 -4.97 15.11 -18.22
CA ARG A 147 -5.81 14.25 -19.06
C ARG A 147 -5.05 13.70 -20.27
N GLN A 148 -3.77 13.37 -20.07
CA GLN A 148 -2.90 12.79 -21.07
C GLN A 148 -2.49 11.40 -20.59
N ARG A 149 -3.07 10.35 -21.15
CA ARG A 149 -2.78 8.98 -20.79
C ARG A 149 -1.68 8.41 -21.68
N TRP A 150 -0.63 7.95 -21.05
CA TRP A 150 0.44 7.21 -21.74
C TRP A 150 0.01 5.76 -21.99
N HIS A 151 0.36 5.23 -23.18
CA HIS A 151 0.03 3.89 -23.65
C HIS A 151 1.25 3.05 -24.05
N GLY A 152 2.45 3.47 -23.68
CA GLY A 152 3.69 2.81 -24.08
C GLY A 152 4.44 3.58 -25.16
N TRP A 153 5.15 2.86 -25.98
CA TRP A 153 5.96 3.40 -27.06
C TRP A 153 5.42 2.99 -28.42
N ALA A 154 5.55 3.86 -29.40
CA ALA A 154 5.38 3.53 -30.81
C ALA A 154 6.60 2.73 -31.33
N ALA A 155 6.49 2.16 -32.54
CA ALA A 155 7.56 1.35 -33.15
C ALA A 155 8.88 2.13 -33.38
N ASP A 156 8.79 3.44 -33.51
CA ASP A 156 9.93 4.35 -33.65
C ASP A 156 10.55 4.77 -32.27
N GLY A 157 10.07 4.21 -31.17
CA GLY A 157 10.53 4.52 -29.82
C GLY A 157 9.92 5.77 -29.19
N THR A 158 9.09 6.53 -29.91
CA THR A 158 8.40 7.70 -29.35
C THR A 158 7.32 7.29 -28.35
N LEU A 159 7.06 8.16 -27.37
CA LEU A 159 6.00 7.98 -26.37
C LEU A 159 4.62 8.12 -27.03
N LEU A 160 3.73 7.18 -26.77
CA LEU A 160 2.36 7.19 -27.30
C LEU A 160 1.39 7.67 -26.23
N PHE A 161 0.69 8.75 -26.52
CA PHE A 161 -0.31 9.35 -25.63
C PHE A 161 -1.70 9.37 -26.23
N GLN A 162 -2.70 9.31 -25.37
CA GLN A 162 -4.11 9.63 -25.64
C GLN A 162 -4.53 10.83 -24.80
N GLY A 163 -4.82 11.94 -25.45
CA GLY A 163 -5.36 13.15 -24.86
C GLY A 163 -6.81 13.43 -25.28
N PRO A 164 -7.41 14.52 -24.80
CA PRO A 164 -8.77 14.94 -25.18
C PRO A 164 -8.91 15.22 -26.68
N ALA A 165 -7.83 15.66 -27.34
CA ALA A 165 -7.82 15.97 -28.78
C ALA A 165 -7.51 14.74 -29.66
N GLY A 166 -7.26 13.56 -29.09
CA GLY A 166 -6.91 12.35 -29.82
C GLY A 166 -5.58 11.76 -29.41
N ALA A 167 -5.12 10.75 -30.17
CA ALA A 167 -3.81 10.13 -29.98
C ALA A 167 -2.70 10.94 -30.67
N TYR A 168 -1.52 10.98 -30.04
CA TYR A 168 -0.34 11.65 -30.59
C TYR A 168 0.94 11.00 -30.10
N ARG A 169 2.06 11.32 -30.78
CA ARG A 169 3.40 10.86 -30.44
C ARG A 169 4.26 11.99 -29.88
N LEU A 170 5.17 11.63 -28.98
CA LEU A 170 6.06 12.58 -28.35
C LEU A 170 7.47 11.97 -28.20
N ALA A 171 8.47 12.67 -28.68
CA ALA A 171 9.86 12.35 -28.42
C ALA A 171 10.34 13.07 -27.14
N ALA A 172 11.19 12.41 -26.35
CA ALA A 172 11.73 12.96 -25.14
C ALA A 172 13.24 12.69 -25.05
N GLY A 173 14.03 13.69 -24.64
CA GLY A 173 15.44 13.52 -24.36
C GLY A 173 15.70 12.64 -23.14
N ALA A 174 14.86 12.78 -22.10
CA ALA A 174 14.80 11.88 -20.95
C ALA A 174 13.34 11.68 -20.52
N THR A 175 13.02 10.47 -20.06
CA THR A 175 11.67 10.12 -19.59
C THR A 175 11.72 9.56 -18.18
N VAL A 176 10.88 10.07 -17.25
CA VAL A 176 10.68 9.50 -15.93
C VAL A 176 9.25 8.95 -15.85
N LEU A 177 9.12 7.64 -15.64
CA LEU A 177 7.87 6.96 -15.38
C LEU A 177 7.59 6.93 -13.87
N ALA A 178 6.49 7.55 -13.45
CA ALA A 178 6.04 7.64 -12.05
C ALA A 178 4.56 7.26 -11.94
N LEU A 179 4.22 6.09 -12.53
CA LEU A 179 2.84 5.69 -12.86
C LEU A 179 2.07 5.10 -11.69
N GLY A 180 2.70 4.98 -10.50
CA GLY A 180 2.08 4.43 -9.29
C GLY A 180 1.81 2.94 -9.38
N GLY A 181 1.11 2.39 -8.38
CA GLY A 181 0.68 0.99 -8.35
C GLY A 181 -0.68 0.77 -9.01
N ALA A 182 -1.52 -0.08 -8.38
CA ALA A 182 -2.87 -0.41 -8.82
C ALA A 182 -3.95 -0.15 -7.75
N SER A 183 -3.58 0.47 -6.63
CA SER A 183 -4.51 0.82 -5.57
C SER A 183 -5.17 2.17 -5.83
N TRP A 184 -6.51 2.24 -5.67
CA TRP A 184 -7.34 3.41 -5.96
C TRP A 184 -7.32 3.83 -7.45
N PRO A 185 -7.76 2.97 -8.38
CA PRO A 185 -7.72 3.24 -9.82
C PRO A 185 -8.50 4.50 -10.22
N GLN A 186 -9.56 4.86 -9.50
CA GLN A 186 -10.31 6.10 -9.69
C GLN A 186 -9.50 7.38 -9.41
N LEU A 187 -8.33 7.25 -8.77
CA LEU A 187 -7.40 8.36 -8.54
C LEU A 187 -6.20 8.35 -9.50
N GLY A 188 -6.17 7.42 -10.46
CA GLY A 188 -5.14 7.31 -11.50
C GLY A 188 -4.08 6.24 -11.24
N SER A 189 -4.16 5.48 -10.14
CA SER A 189 -3.25 4.37 -9.83
C SER A 189 -3.95 3.06 -10.21
N ASP A 190 -3.97 2.72 -11.50
CA ASP A 190 -4.77 1.64 -12.07
C ASP A 190 -3.95 0.44 -12.59
N GLY A 191 -2.61 0.50 -12.50
CA GLY A 191 -1.72 -0.57 -12.97
C GLY A 191 -1.72 -0.78 -14.49
N ALA A 192 -2.36 0.09 -15.27
CA ALA A 192 -2.51 -0.08 -16.72
C ALA A 192 -1.16 -0.05 -17.48
N TRP A 193 -0.12 0.46 -16.86
CA TRP A 193 1.23 0.54 -17.39
C TRP A 193 1.96 -0.82 -17.46
N VAL A 194 1.53 -1.80 -16.67
CA VAL A 194 2.17 -3.13 -16.58
C VAL A 194 2.30 -3.78 -17.96
N GLU A 195 1.23 -3.74 -18.74
CA GLU A 195 1.22 -4.34 -20.08
C GLU A 195 2.22 -3.68 -21.03
N ALA A 196 2.34 -2.35 -21.00
CA ALA A 196 3.25 -1.60 -21.85
C ALA A 196 4.72 -1.92 -21.54
N LEU A 197 5.08 -2.01 -20.26
CA LEU A 197 6.43 -2.36 -19.83
C LEU A 197 6.75 -3.85 -20.07
N SER A 198 5.80 -4.74 -19.80
CA SER A 198 5.98 -6.17 -20.06
C SER A 198 6.14 -6.47 -21.56
N ALA A 199 5.38 -5.78 -22.43
CA ALA A 199 5.51 -5.90 -23.86
C ALA A 199 6.87 -5.38 -24.39
N ASP A 200 7.47 -4.40 -23.68
CA ASP A 200 8.82 -3.91 -23.95
C ASP A 200 9.92 -4.87 -23.43
N GLY A 201 9.53 -5.93 -22.71
CA GLY A 201 10.44 -6.94 -22.17
C GLY A 201 11.01 -6.59 -20.77
N THR A 202 10.52 -5.56 -20.12
CA THR A 202 10.83 -5.25 -18.72
C THR A 202 10.13 -6.25 -17.81
N ARG A 203 10.85 -6.80 -16.84
CA ARG A 203 10.25 -7.70 -15.84
C ARG A 203 9.38 -6.90 -14.87
N VAL A 204 8.12 -7.28 -14.80
CA VAL A 204 7.17 -6.71 -13.84
C VAL A 204 6.65 -7.81 -12.93
N GLN A 205 6.95 -7.72 -11.65
CA GLN A 205 6.38 -8.61 -10.64
C GLN A 205 4.88 -8.38 -10.53
N PRO A 206 4.06 -9.44 -10.39
CA PRO A 206 2.62 -9.31 -10.28
C PRO A 206 2.20 -8.31 -9.21
N LEU A 207 1.31 -7.39 -9.57
CA LEU A 207 0.79 -6.41 -8.61
C LEU A 207 -0.12 -7.10 -7.59
N ALA A 208 0.13 -6.87 -6.32
CA ALA A 208 -0.60 -7.45 -5.21
C ALA A 208 -1.04 -6.38 -4.19
N PRO A 209 -2.13 -6.61 -3.45
CA PRO A 209 -2.57 -5.68 -2.41
C PRO A 209 -1.55 -5.63 -1.26
N ALA A 210 -1.14 -4.42 -0.88
CA ALA A 210 -0.31 -4.16 0.29
C ALA A 210 -1.02 -3.17 1.23
N ASN A 211 -0.82 -3.32 2.54
CA ASN A 211 -1.60 -2.57 3.53
C ASN A 211 -3.10 -2.73 3.27
N CYS A 212 -3.56 -3.96 3.19
CA CYS A 212 -4.92 -4.32 2.80
C CYS A 212 -5.69 -4.98 3.93
N GLY A 213 -7.01 -5.00 3.81
CA GLY A 213 -7.91 -5.84 4.60
C GLY A 213 -7.92 -7.29 4.12
N PHE A 214 -8.56 -8.15 4.90
CA PHE A 214 -8.72 -9.57 4.59
C PHE A 214 -10.15 -10.02 4.85
N ASP A 215 -10.64 -10.92 4.00
CA ASP A 215 -11.87 -11.63 4.24
C ASP A 215 -11.61 -12.76 5.25
N VAL A 216 -12.56 -12.93 6.18
CA VAL A 216 -12.52 -14.03 7.14
C VAL A 216 -13.25 -15.24 6.60
N VAL A 217 -12.89 -16.41 7.10
CA VAL A 217 -13.68 -17.60 6.83
C VAL A 217 -14.99 -17.52 7.61
N GLY A 218 -16.10 -17.48 6.87
CA GLY A 218 -17.47 -17.40 7.38
C GLY A 218 -18.23 -18.72 7.31
N GLY A 219 -19.44 -18.69 7.82
CA GLY A 219 -20.42 -19.77 7.67
C GLY A 219 -20.94 -20.34 8.99
N GLN A 220 -22.24 -20.63 9.01
CA GLN A 220 -22.87 -21.44 10.04
C GLN A 220 -22.40 -22.90 9.86
N GLY A 221 -21.65 -23.41 10.81
CA GLY A 221 -21.26 -24.84 10.80
C GLY A 221 -19.78 -25.10 11.16
N ALA A 222 -18.89 -24.18 10.90
CA ALA A 222 -17.47 -24.36 11.21
C ALA A 222 -17.05 -23.46 12.37
N ARG A 223 -17.28 -23.89 13.60
CA ARG A 223 -16.83 -23.21 14.83
C ARG A 223 -15.68 -23.99 15.46
N GLY A 224 -14.62 -23.30 15.88
CA GLY A 224 -13.48 -23.92 16.55
C GLY A 224 -12.55 -24.70 15.62
N GLU A 225 -11.92 -25.77 16.11
CA GLU A 225 -10.98 -26.64 15.34
C GLU A 225 -11.61 -27.23 14.10
N SER A 226 -12.91 -27.57 14.13
CA SER A 226 -13.68 -28.03 12.98
C SER A 226 -13.67 -27.04 11.80
N ARG A 227 -13.42 -25.74 12.04
CA ARG A 227 -13.34 -24.73 10.99
C ARG A 227 -12.08 -24.89 10.13
N ARG A 228 -10.99 -25.33 10.73
CA ARG A 228 -9.73 -25.61 10.02
C ARG A 228 -9.80 -26.88 9.17
N GLU A 229 -10.47 -27.91 9.70
CA GLU A 229 -10.68 -29.17 8.98
C GLU A 229 -11.68 -28.98 7.84
N PHE A 230 -12.79 -28.30 8.07
CA PHE A 230 -13.77 -27.93 7.06
C PHE A 230 -13.14 -27.13 5.90
N LEU A 231 -12.24 -26.20 6.21
CA LEU A 231 -11.49 -25.45 5.19
C LEU A 231 -10.56 -26.34 4.38
N LYS A 232 -9.82 -27.25 5.03
CA LYS A 232 -8.94 -28.18 4.32
C LYS A 232 -9.73 -29.08 3.39
N GLU A 233 -10.92 -29.49 3.80
CA GLU A 233 -11.82 -30.33 3.01
C GLU A 233 -12.38 -29.58 1.79
N LEU A 234 -12.89 -28.36 1.97
CA LEU A 234 -13.38 -27.49 0.89
C LEU A 234 -12.28 -27.15 -0.13
N ILE A 235 -11.10 -26.78 0.36
CA ILE A 235 -9.95 -26.45 -0.49
C ILE A 235 -9.48 -27.71 -1.23
N GLY A 236 -9.48 -28.87 -0.56
CA GLY A 236 -9.16 -30.16 -1.19
C GLY A 236 -10.12 -30.55 -2.30
N GLN A 237 -11.35 -30.06 -2.28
CA GLN A 237 -12.38 -30.24 -3.31
C GLN A 237 -12.37 -29.14 -4.39
N GLY A 238 -11.47 -28.16 -4.32
CA GLY A 238 -11.39 -27.04 -5.27
C GLY A 238 -12.48 -25.98 -5.07
N GLU A 239 -13.23 -26.03 -3.98
CA GLU A 239 -14.27 -25.04 -3.67
C GLU A 239 -13.68 -23.83 -2.94
N LYS A 240 -14.22 -22.64 -3.25
CA LYS A 240 -13.87 -21.42 -2.49
C LYS A 240 -14.45 -21.50 -1.08
N ALA A 241 -13.59 -21.29 -0.09
CA ALA A 241 -14.05 -21.15 1.28
C ALA A 241 -15.14 -20.06 1.38
N PRO A 242 -16.26 -20.31 2.09
CA PRO A 242 -17.27 -19.29 2.32
C PRO A 242 -16.64 -18.13 3.09
N SER A 243 -16.66 -16.92 2.51
CA SER A 243 -16.10 -15.73 3.10
C SER A 243 -17.16 -14.89 3.81
N GLY A 244 -16.72 -14.19 4.87
CA GLY A 244 -17.56 -13.26 5.62
C GLY A 244 -18.05 -13.79 6.97
N TRP A 245 -18.62 -12.89 7.72
CA TRP A 245 -19.26 -13.13 9.02
C TRP A 245 -20.69 -13.62 8.85
N THR A 246 -21.30 -14.09 9.95
CA THR A 246 -22.75 -14.32 9.92
C THR A 246 -23.52 -13.01 9.71
N PRO A 247 -24.71 -13.02 9.05
CA PRO A 247 -25.51 -11.82 8.84
C PRO A 247 -25.81 -11.07 10.14
N HIS A 248 -26.06 -11.78 11.22
CA HIS A 248 -26.31 -11.21 12.54
C HIS A 248 -25.08 -10.45 13.10
N PHE A 249 -23.87 -10.98 12.88
CA PHE A 249 -22.65 -10.30 13.32
C PHE A 249 -22.39 -9.06 12.49
N VAL A 250 -22.57 -9.12 11.17
CA VAL A 250 -22.43 -7.99 10.24
C VAL A 250 -23.37 -6.85 10.62
N GLU A 251 -24.67 -7.14 10.77
CA GLU A 251 -25.67 -6.13 11.13
C GLU A 251 -25.31 -5.35 12.39
N ARG A 252 -24.70 -6.01 13.37
CA ARG A 252 -24.38 -5.40 14.67
C ARG A 252 -23.00 -4.76 14.75
N HIS A 253 -22.03 -5.26 14.00
CA HIS A 253 -20.62 -4.97 14.24
C HIS A 253 -19.84 -4.52 13.01
N ALA A 254 -20.37 -4.56 11.78
CA ALA A 254 -19.69 -4.00 10.63
C ALA A 254 -19.44 -2.50 10.83
N GLY A 255 -18.22 -2.05 10.59
CA GLY A 255 -17.75 -0.69 10.89
C GLY A 255 -17.27 -0.49 12.34
N ALA A 256 -17.42 -1.47 13.23
CA ALA A 256 -16.99 -1.34 14.62
C ALA A 256 -15.47 -1.54 14.76
N ALA A 257 -14.83 -0.64 15.53
CA ALA A 257 -13.41 -0.75 15.84
C ALA A 257 -13.17 -1.65 17.06
N LEU A 258 -12.25 -2.61 16.92
CA LEU A 258 -11.66 -3.35 18.02
C LEU A 258 -10.44 -2.57 18.52
N LYS A 259 -10.64 -1.86 19.62
CA LYS A 259 -9.58 -1.07 20.26
C LYS A 259 -8.87 -1.88 21.35
N SER A 260 -7.61 -1.51 21.63
CA SER A 260 -6.80 -2.11 22.70
C SER A 260 -6.82 -3.64 22.63
N VAL A 261 -6.34 -4.18 21.51
CA VAL A 261 -6.12 -5.62 21.30
C VAL A 261 -4.66 -5.86 20.95
N ALA A 262 -4.19 -7.09 21.08
CA ALA A 262 -2.93 -7.51 20.46
C ALA A 262 -3.19 -8.57 19.40
N LEU A 263 -2.44 -8.53 18.32
CA LEU A 263 -2.47 -9.50 17.25
C LEU A 263 -1.12 -10.20 17.18
N ARG A 264 -1.15 -11.51 17.11
CA ARG A 264 0.02 -12.37 16.87
C ARG A 264 -0.20 -13.18 15.59
N PHE A 265 0.88 -13.35 14.86
CA PHE A 265 0.92 -14.20 13.67
C PHE A 265 2.30 -14.85 13.58
N ALA A 266 2.35 -16.10 13.15
CA ALA A 266 3.57 -16.78 12.75
C ALA A 266 3.27 -17.61 11.51
N ASP A 267 4.12 -17.50 10.50
CA ASP A 267 4.03 -18.31 9.28
C ASP A 267 4.80 -19.62 9.41
N ALA A 268 4.61 -20.50 8.45
CA ALA A 268 5.32 -21.79 8.40
C ALA A 268 6.83 -21.64 8.12
N ALA A 269 7.28 -20.49 7.64
CA ALA A 269 8.70 -20.21 7.38
C ALA A 269 9.44 -19.60 8.58
N GLY A 270 8.72 -19.37 9.72
CA GLY A 270 9.29 -18.86 10.96
C GLY A 270 9.25 -17.34 11.09
N ALA A 271 8.68 -16.61 10.11
CA ALA A 271 8.44 -15.18 10.26
C ALA A 271 7.30 -14.97 11.28
N SER A 272 7.49 -14.03 12.19
CA SER A 272 6.53 -13.77 13.26
C SER A 272 6.20 -12.28 13.37
N PHE A 273 4.98 -12.00 13.83
CA PHE A 273 4.48 -10.67 14.10
C PHE A 273 3.75 -10.66 15.44
N SER A 274 4.02 -9.64 16.25
CA SER A 274 3.28 -9.41 17.50
C SER A 274 3.19 -7.91 17.77
N ARG A 275 1.97 -7.37 17.82
CA ARG A 275 1.77 -5.93 18.03
C ARG A 275 0.44 -5.64 18.74
N ARG A 276 0.43 -4.63 19.59
CA ARG A 276 -0.80 -4.01 20.12
C ARG A 276 -1.31 -2.95 19.15
N GLY A 277 -2.64 -2.80 19.09
CA GLY A 277 -3.26 -1.78 18.26
C GLY A 277 -4.76 -1.89 18.21
N GLU A 278 -5.30 -1.45 17.09
CA GLU A 278 -6.74 -1.50 16.79
C GLU A 278 -6.95 -1.88 15.31
N PHE A 279 -8.09 -2.47 15.03
CA PHE A 279 -8.56 -2.75 13.69
C PHE A 279 -10.09 -2.64 13.61
N VAL A 280 -10.64 -2.69 12.41
CA VAL A 280 -12.07 -2.54 12.14
C VAL A 280 -12.63 -3.83 11.57
N VAL A 281 -13.81 -4.23 12.02
CA VAL A 281 -14.62 -5.28 11.39
C VAL A 281 -15.29 -4.71 10.15
N THR A 282 -15.12 -5.36 9.00
CA THR A 282 -15.84 -5.02 7.76
C THR A 282 -17.02 -5.95 7.54
N ALA A 283 -17.77 -5.79 6.46
CA ALA A 283 -18.87 -6.69 6.13
C ALA A 283 -18.41 -8.12 5.84
N THR A 284 -17.18 -8.33 5.36
CA THR A 284 -16.66 -9.65 4.97
C THR A 284 -15.45 -10.08 5.78
N GLY A 285 -14.87 -9.18 6.60
CA GLY A 285 -13.64 -9.50 7.29
C GLY A 285 -13.11 -8.39 8.18
N VAL A 286 -11.83 -8.08 8.06
CA VAL A 286 -11.10 -7.15 8.92
C VAL A 286 -10.19 -6.22 8.13
N GLU A 287 -10.02 -4.98 8.61
CA GLU A 287 -9.10 -3.99 8.06
C GLU A 287 -8.56 -3.04 9.14
N GLY A 288 -7.72 -2.09 8.77
CA GLY A 288 -7.21 -1.07 9.67
C GLY A 288 -5.75 -1.26 10.06
N SER A 289 -5.21 -0.33 10.85
CA SER A 289 -3.76 -0.15 11.04
C SER A 289 -3.03 -1.40 11.54
N LEU A 290 -3.64 -2.18 12.43
CA LEU A 290 -3.04 -3.41 12.96
C LEU A 290 -3.02 -4.53 11.92
N ILE A 291 -4.07 -4.64 11.11
CA ILE A 291 -4.18 -5.62 10.01
C ILE A 291 -3.22 -5.22 8.88
N TYR A 292 -3.14 -3.94 8.53
CA TYR A 292 -2.22 -3.45 7.50
C TYR A 292 -0.76 -3.75 7.85
N ALA A 293 -0.40 -3.65 9.14
CA ALA A 293 0.96 -3.90 9.59
C ALA A 293 1.42 -5.36 9.43
N VAL A 294 0.51 -6.32 9.40
CA VAL A 294 0.78 -7.75 9.21
C VAL A 294 0.44 -8.22 7.79
N SER A 295 -0.09 -7.35 6.94
CA SER A 295 -0.72 -7.74 5.66
C SER A 295 0.22 -8.45 4.70
N ALA A 296 1.49 -8.08 4.60
CA ALA A 296 2.45 -8.77 3.75
C ALA A 296 2.60 -10.25 4.15
N LEU A 297 2.83 -10.53 5.45
CA LEU A 297 3.00 -11.90 5.95
C LEU A 297 1.73 -12.75 5.76
N VAL A 298 0.56 -12.17 6.06
CA VAL A 298 -0.73 -12.85 5.92
C VAL A 298 -1.05 -13.13 4.45
N ARG A 299 -0.79 -12.16 3.56
CA ARG A 299 -0.98 -12.32 2.11
C ARG A 299 -0.13 -13.48 1.57
N GLU A 300 1.17 -13.51 1.91
CA GLU A 300 2.10 -14.56 1.49
C GLU A 300 1.69 -15.93 2.04
N GLU A 301 1.21 -15.99 3.28
CA GLU A 301 0.73 -17.24 3.86
C GLU A 301 -0.54 -17.74 3.16
N ILE A 302 -1.50 -16.84 2.86
CA ILE A 302 -2.70 -17.19 2.10
C ILE A 302 -2.34 -17.66 0.68
N ALA A 303 -1.36 -17.03 0.03
CA ALA A 303 -0.90 -17.45 -1.30
C ALA A 303 -0.32 -18.87 -1.29
N ARG A 304 0.38 -19.25 -0.21
CA ARG A 304 0.99 -20.59 -0.06
C ARG A 304 0.00 -21.66 0.43
N ASN A 305 -0.85 -21.30 1.39
CA ASN A 305 -1.66 -22.26 2.17
C ASN A 305 -3.17 -22.02 2.06
N HIS A 306 -3.61 -21.09 1.17
CA HIS A 306 -5.01 -20.70 0.94
C HIS A 306 -5.73 -20.12 2.16
N SER A 307 -5.06 -20.04 3.30
CA SER A 307 -5.55 -19.40 4.51
C SER A 307 -4.41 -19.01 5.44
N ALA A 308 -4.65 -18.04 6.32
CA ALA A 308 -3.75 -17.66 7.40
C ALA A 308 -4.53 -17.54 8.70
N THR A 309 -3.97 -18.00 9.82
CA THR A 309 -4.59 -17.86 11.13
C THR A 309 -3.84 -16.82 11.95
N VAL A 310 -4.51 -15.72 12.28
CA VAL A 310 -4.00 -14.74 13.25
C VAL A 310 -4.63 -15.01 14.62
N HIS A 311 -3.91 -14.70 15.68
CA HIS A 311 -4.36 -14.90 17.07
C HIS A 311 -4.56 -13.54 17.73
N LEU A 312 -5.74 -13.33 18.31
CA LEU A 312 -6.12 -12.07 18.94
C LEU A 312 -6.12 -12.21 20.46
N ASP A 313 -5.38 -11.37 21.14
CA ASP A 313 -5.56 -11.12 22.56
C ASP A 313 -6.54 -9.94 22.71
N LEU A 314 -7.76 -10.24 23.17
CA LEU A 314 -8.83 -9.25 23.33
C LEU A 314 -8.64 -8.35 24.56
N LEU A 315 -7.80 -8.75 25.51
CA LEU A 315 -7.53 -8.05 26.77
C LEU A 315 -6.02 -8.02 27.08
N PRO A 316 -5.18 -7.37 26.26
CA PRO A 316 -3.73 -7.41 26.42
C PRO A 316 -3.21 -6.77 27.71
N ASP A 317 -4.03 -5.94 28.38
CA ASP A 317 -3.71 -5.32 29.67
C ASP A 317 -4.01 -6.24 30.87
N HIS A 318 -4.64 -7.39 30.66
CA HIS A 318 -4.94 -8.37 31.69
C HIS A 318 -4.09 -9.62 31.52
N SER A 319 -3.50 -10.12 32.60
CA SER A 319 -2.80 -11.40 32.58
C SER A 319 -3.79 -12.56 32.33
N ALA A 320 -3.27 -13.66 31.73
CA ALA A 320 -4.08 -14.86 31.52
C ALA A 320 -4.66 -15.41 32.83
N GLN A 321 -3.87 -15.34 33.92
CA GLN A 321 -4.32 -15.77 35.24
C GLN A 321 -5.50 -14.95 35.77
N ARG A 322 -5.46 -13.61 35.60
CA ARG A 322 -6.57 -12.73 35.95
C ARG A 322 -7.81 -13.05 35.11
N VAL A 323 -7.67 -13.20 33.80
CA VAL A 323 -8.79 -13.51 32.91
C VAL A 323 -9.42 -14.84 33.32
N LEU A 324 -8.64 -15.87 33.62
CA LEU A 324 -9.13 -17.16 34.09
C LEU A 324 -9.89 -17.04 35.42
N ALA A 325 -9.34 -16.32 36.40
CA ALA A 325 -10.00 -16.11 37.69
C ALA A 325 -11.37 -15.40 37.54
N GLU A 326 -11.46 -14.40 36.66
CA GLU A 326 -12.67 -13.61 36.44
C GLU A 326 -13.73 -14.36 35.60
N THR A 327 -13.32 -15.21 34.65
CA THR A 327 -14.25 -16.06 33.88
C THR A 327 -14.82 -17.20 34.72
N ALA A 328 -14.02 -17.76 35.63
CA ALA A 328 -14.43 -18.81 36.57
C ALA A 328 -15.24 -18.30 37.77
N HIS A 329 -15.27 -16.99 38.02
CA HIS A 329 -15.99 -16.42 39.13
C HIS A 329 -17.50 -16.66 38.99
N PRO A 330 -18.20 -17.09 40.02
CA PRO A 330 -19.64 -17.36 40.01
C PRO A 330 -20.44 -16.15 39.52
N ARG A 331 -21.20 -16.33 38.44
CA ARG A 331 -21.98 -15.24 37.80
C ARG A 331 -23.36 -14.99 38.41
N GLY A 332 -23.83 -15.94 39.23
CA GLY A 332 -25.20 -15.91 39.79
C GLY A 332 -26.24 -15.89 38.67
N ALA A 333 -27.25 -15.07 38.79
CA ALA A 333 -28.33 -14.90 37.79
C ALA A 333 -27.92 -14.02 36.59
N ARG A 334 -26.70 -13.54 36.48
CA ARG A 334 -26.25 -12.66 35.38
C ARG A 334 -26.03 -13.47 34.10
N SER A 335 -26.34 -12.87 32.95
CA SER A 335 -25.89 -13.41 31.66
C SER A 335 -24.36 -13.39 31.58
N LEU A 336 -23.77 -14.29 30.79
CA LEU A 336 -22.32 -14.33 30.57
C LEU A 336 -21.78 -12.99 30.07
N SER A 337 -22.45 -12.35 29.11
CA SER A 337 -22.05 -11.04 28.57
C SER A 337 -22.07 -9.95 29.64
N SER A 338 -23.09 -9.92 30.52
CA SER A 338 -23.16 -8.96 31.62
C SER A 338 -22.07 -9.22 32.66
N HIS A 339 -21.77 -10.49 32.92
CA HIS A 339 -20.70 -10.90 33.83
C HIS A 339 -19.32 -10.43 33.34
N LEU A 340 -18.96 -10.79 32.10
CA LEU A 340 -17.66 -10.45 31.50
C LEU A 340 -17.50 -8.92 31.32
N LYS A 341 -18.58 -8.21 30.97
CA LYS A 341 -18.57 -6.75 30.91
C LYS A 341 -18.27 -6.11 32.26
N SER A 342 -18.90 -6.62 33.31
CA SER A 342 -18.70 -6.10 34.67
C SER A 342 -17.31 -6.42 35.26
N ARG A 343 -16.78 -7.63 35.00
CA ARG A 343 -15.55 -8.14 35.60
C ARG A 343 -14.29 -7.78 34.84
N LEU A 344 -14.37 -7.79 33.51
CA LEU A 344 -13.24 -7.66 32.61
C LEU A 344 -13.35 -6.46 31.64
N GLY A 345 -14.45 -5.69 31.69
CA GLY A 345 -14.73 -4.66 30.69
C GLY A 345 -14.96 -5.22 29.27
N LEU A 346 -15.14 -6.53 29.13
CA LEU A 346 -15.27 -7.19 27.83
C LEU A 346 -16.73 -7.12 27.36
N GLY A 347 -16.97 -6.33 26.31
CA GLY A 347 -18.31 -6.11 25.75
C GLY A 347 -18.26 -5.64 24.30
N GLY A 348 -19.41 -5.26 23.76
CA GLY A 348 -19.52 -4.77 22.37
C GLY A 348 -18.98 -5.78 21.36
N VAL A 349 -18.21 -5.28 20.38
CA VAL A 349 -17.66 -6.11 19.28
C VAL A 349 -16.73 -7.22 19.76
N LYS A 350 -16.00 -7.04 20.87
CA LYS A 350 -15.16 -8.10 21.45
C LYS A 350 -16.00 -9.31 21.93
N MET A 351 -17.12 -9.02 22.58
CA MET A 351 -18.06 -10.06 22.98
C MET A 351 -18.77 -10.69 21.79
N GLY A 352 -19.10 -9.86 20.78
CA GLY A 352 -19.65 -10.34 19.49
C GLY A 352 -18.72 -11.34 18.81
N LEU A 353 -17.42 -11.08 18.75
CA LEU A 353 -16.43 -12.00 18.17
C LEU A 353 -16.37 -13.34 18.89
N LEU A 354 -16.46 -13.36 20.23
CA LEU A 354 -16.51 -14.63 20.98
C LEU A 354 -17.75 -15.42 20.62
N HIS A 355 -18.92 -14.78 20.50
CA HIS A 355 -20.15 -15.45 20.09
C HIS A 355 -20.12 -15.90 18.62
N GLU A 356 -19.45 -15.18 17.76
CA GLU A 356 -19.29 -15.50 16.34
C GLU A 356 -18.37 -16.70 16.11
N LEU A 357 -17.28 -16.79 16.90
CA LEU A 357 -16.20 -17.74 16.66
C LEU A 357 -16.24 -18.97 17.56
N LEU A 358 -16.93 -18.92 18.72
CA LEU A 358 -16.98 -20.02 19.69
C LEU A 358 -18.36 -20.69 19.72
N SER A 359 -18.38 -22.00 19.99
CA SER A 359 -19.63 -22.75 20.24
C SER A 359 -20.20 -22.37 21.61
N LYS A 360 -21.46 -22.78 21.85
CA LYS A 360 -22.12 -22.60 23.16
C LYS A 360 -21.38 -23.36 24.27
N GLU A 361 -20.89 -24.54 23.95
CA GLU A 361 -20.15 -25.42 24.85
C GLU A 361 -18.82 -24.78 25.23
N GLN A 362 -18.06 -24.25 24.25
CA GLN A 362 -16.82 -23.54 24.46
C GLN A 362 -17.02 -22.25 25.27
N MET A 363 -18.13 -21.56 25.04
CA MET A 363 -18.49 -20.37 25.84
C MET A 363 -18.91 -20.72 27.26
N ALA A 364 -19.39 -21.93 27.52
CA ALA A 364 -19.76 -22.39 28.85
C ALA A 364 -18.58 -22.88 29.69
N ASP A 365 -17.53 -23.33 29.05
CA ASP A 365 -16.27 -23.73 29.70
C ASP A 365 -15.44 -22.48 30.05
N SER A 366 -15.32 -22.17 31.31
CA SER A 366 -14.63 -20.98 31.78
C SER A 366 -13.12 -20.98 31.48
N ALA A 367 -12.49 -22.16 31.48
CA ALA A 367 -11.05 -22.30 31.19
C ALA A 367 -10.80 -22.10 29.68
N PHE A 368 -11.62 -22.75 28.82
CA PHE A 368 -11.56 -22.56 27.38
C PHE A 368 -11.84 -21.10 26.99
N LEU A 369 -12.88 -20.51 27.56
CA LEU A 369 -13.24 -19.10 27.31
C LEU A 369 -12.11 -18.15 27.71
N ALA A 370 -11.47 -18.37 28.85
CA ALA A 370 -10.34 -17.55 29.30
C ALA A 370 -9.15 -17.65 28.34
N ALA A 371 -8.82 -18.87 27.87
CA ALA A 371 -7.80 -19.08 26.88
C ALA A 371 -8.16 -18.40 25.54
N ALA A 372 -9.39 -18.53 25.08
CA ALA A 372 -9.87 -17.89 23.86
C ALA A 372 -9.84 -16.34 23.95
N ILE A 373 -10.14 -15.73 25.09
CA ILE A 373 -10.03 -14.29 25.27
C ILE A 373 -8.58 -13.82 25.07
N LYS A 374 -7.59 -14.63 25.45
CA LYS A 374 -6.14 -14.32 25.35
C LYS A 374 -5.53 -14.74 24.04
N GLU A 375 -6.16 -15.65 23.29
CA GLU A 375 -5.62 -16.24 22.07
C GLU A 375 -6.74 -16.71 21.13
N LEU A 376 -7.61 -15.76 20.74
CA LEU A 376 -8.72 -16.05 19.84
C LEU A 376 -8.22 -16.26 18.40
N PRO A 377 -8.34 -17.47 17.82
CA PRO A 377 -7.92 -17.69 16.45
C PRO A 377 -8.93 -17.07 15.48
N LEU A 378 -8.41 -16.28 14.54
CA LEU A 378 -9.16 -15.71 13.42
C LEU A 378 -8.55 -16.18 12.11
N VAL A 379 -9.32 -16.93 11.32
CA VAL A 379 -8.88 -17.48 10.04
C VAL A 379 -9.22 -16.51 8.92
N LEU A 380 -8.21 -16.12 8.16
CA LEU A 380 -8.29 -15.22 7.00
C LEU A 380 -8.11 -16.07 5.73
N CYS A 381 -8.91 -15.83 4.69
CA CYS A 381 -8.91 -16.66 3.47
C CYS A 381 -8.62 -15.91 2.17
N ALA A 382 -8.74 -14.60 2.15
CA ALA A 382 -8.44 -13.81 0.97
C ALA A 382 -8.00 -12.40 1.36
N ALA A 383 -7.00 -11.88 0.67
CA ALA A 383 -6.71 -10.44 0.72
C ALA A 383 -7.79 -9.67 -0.07
N ARG A 384 -8.18 -8.50 0.43
CA ARG A 384 -9.08 -7.60 -0.31
C ARG A 384 -8.42 -7.16 -1.62
N PRO A 385 -9.22 -6.91 -2.68
CA PRO A 385 -8.70 -6.51 -3.98
C PRO A 385 -7.70 -5.35 -3.89
N VAL A 386 -6.68 -5.34 -4.76
CA VAL A 386 -5.67 -4.28 -4.81
C VAL A 386 -6.28 -2.88 -4.99
N ALA A 387 -7.41 -2.78 -5.68
CA ALA A 387 -8.14 -1.52 -5.88
C ALA A 387 -8.65 -0.89 -4.57
N GLU A 388 -8.84 -1.69 -3.52
CA GLU A 388 -9.31 -1.28 -2.19
C GLU A 388 -8.14 -1.10 -1.20
N ALA A 389 -6.96 -1.60 -1.53
CA ALA A 389 -5.77 -1.54 -0.67
C ALA A 389 -5.22 -0.11 -0.53
N ILE A 390 -4.48 0.14 0.54
CA ILE A 390 -3.79 1.42 0.74
C ILE A 390 -2.65 1.59 -0.27
N SER A 391 -1.93 0.50 -0.56
CA SER A 391 -0.77 0.50 -1.45
C SER A 391 -0.68 -0.81 -2.24
N THR A 392 0.29 -0.86 -3.13
CA THR A 392 0.55 -1.97 -4.04
C THR A 392 1.93 -2.55 -3.75
N ALA A 393 2.03 -3.86 -3.72
CA ALA A 393 3.28 -4.62 -3.80
C ALA A 393 3.48 -5.16 -5.21
N GLY A 394 4.69 -5.60 -5.55
CA GLY A 394 5.07 -5.93 -6.93
C GLY A 394 5.39 -4.68 -7.74
N GLY A 395 5.63 -4.84 -9.02
CA GLY A 395 6.03 -3.73 -9.90
C GLY A 395 7.26 -4.04 -10.73
N VAL A 396 7.89 -3.02 -11.28
CA VAL A 396 9.12 -3.13 -12.07
C VAL A 396 10.22 -3.73 -11.21
N ALA A 397 10.78 -4.86 -11.66
CA ALA A 397 11.87 -5.55 -10.96
C ALA A 397 13.07 -4.61 -10.81
N LEU A 398 13.57 -4.47 -9.57
CA LEU A 398 14.67 -3.56 -9.26
C LEU A 398 15.96 -3.99 -9.95
N GLU A 399 16.11 -5.27 -10.23
CA GLU A 399 17.21 -5.88 -10.95
C GLU A 399 17.27 -5.49 -12.45
N ASP A 400 16.20 -4.92 -13.01
CA ASP A 400 16.14 -4.39 -14.39
C ASP A 400 16.50 -2.90 -14.47
N LEU A 401 16.92 -2.31 -13.35
CA LEU A 401 17.27 -0.90 -13.21
C LEU A 401 18.75 -0.74 -12.82
N ASN A 402 19.35 0.36 -13.27
CA ASN A 402 20.66 0.78 -12.75
C ASN A 402 20.53 1.52 -11.41
N GLU A 403 21.67 1.99 -10.87
CA GLU A 403 21.76 2.72 -9.59
C GLU A 403 20.96 4.03 -9.56
N HIS A 404 20.65 4.63 -10.72
CA HIS A 404 19.82 5.84 -10.86
C HIS A 404 18.36 5.50 -11.29
N LEU A 405 17.95 4.25 -11.18
CA LEU A 405 16.61 3.76 -11.54
C LEU A 405 16.28 3.90 -13.03
N MET A 406 17.28 3.93 -13.91
CA MET A 406 17.12 3.86 -15.36
C MET A 406 16.90 2.41 -15.78
N LEU A 407 15.94 2.16 -16.68
CA LEU A 407 15.71 0.86 -17.29
C LEU A 407 16.94 0.43 -18.12
N LEU A 408 17.54 -0.71 -17.78
CA LEU A 408 18.71 -1.25 -18.48
C LEU A 408 18.41 -1.53 -19.97
N ARG A 409 17.18 -1.92 -20.27
CA ARG A 409 16.72 -2.23 -21.64
C ARG A 409 16.35 -0.99 -22.45
N ARG A 410 16.10 0.14 -21.80
CA ARG A 410 15.64 1.38 -22.44
C ARG A 410 16.37 2.57 -21.85
N PRO A 411 17.62 2.83 -22.32
CA PRO A 411 18.40 3.99 -21.88
C PRO A 411 17.64 5.30 -22.04
N GLY A 412 17.78 6.20 -21.07
CA GLY A 412 17.05 7.47 -21.01
C GLY A 412 15.63 7.36 -20.40
N VAL A 413 15.17 6.16 -20.03
CA VAL A 413 13.90 5.96 -19.35
C VAL A 413 14.14 5.51 -17.89
N PHE A 414 13.61 6.25 -16.94
CA PHE A 414 13.76 6.05 -15.50
C PHE A 414 12.42 5.69 -14.88
N CYS A 415 12.40 4.84 -13.85
CA CYS A 415 11.19 4.45 -13.14
C CYS A 415 11.28 4.84 -11.67
N CYS A 416 10.20 5.35 -11.05
CA CYS A 416 10.19 5.71 -9.63
C CYS A 416 8.83 5.58 -8.97
N GLY A 417 8.84 5.54 -7.64
CA GLY A 417 7.64 5.48 -6.83
C GLY A 417 7.07 4.07 -6.66
N GLU A 418 5.77 4.02 -6.45
CA GLU A 418 5.04 2.77 -6.13
C GLU A 418 4.93 1.81 -7.33
N MET A 419 5.37 2.20 -8.53
CA MET A 419 5.45 1.29 -9.67
C MET A 419 6.65 0.34 -9.61
N LEU A 420 7.61 0.56 -8.74
CA LEU A 420 8.77 -0.30 -8.51
C LEU A 420 8.39 -1.47 -7.58
N ASP A 421 9.11 -2.59 -7.69
CA ASP A 421 8.87 -3.79 -6.89
C ASP A 421 9.40 -3.64 -5.46
N TRP A 422 8.61 -2.99 -4.62
CA TRP A 422 8.82 -2.87 -3.18
C TRP A 422 7.49 -2.62 -2.45
N GLU A 423 7.50 -2.87 -1.15
CA GLU A 423 6.38 -2.52 -0.26
C GLU A 423 6.90 -2.07 1.11
N ALA A 424 6.06 -1.37 1.86
CA ALA A 424 6.33 -0.99 3.23
C ALA A 424 5.01 -0.86 4.02
N PRO A 425 5.01 -0.98 5.34
CA PRO A 425 3.83 -0.73 6.16
C PRO A 425 3.41 0.75 6.09
N THR A 426 2.18 1.02 6.53
CA THR A 426 1.75 2.42 6.77
C THR A 426 2.56 3.04 7.90
N GLY A 427 2.82 4.35 7.82
CA GLY A 427 3.61 5.05 8.85
C GLY A 427 4.55 6.12 8.31
N GLY A 428 4.37 6.53 7.04
CA GLY A 428 5.23 7.50 6.36
C GLY A 428 6.29 6.87 5.46
N TYR A 429 6.54 5.57 5.62
CA TYR A 429 7.56 4.83 4.85
C TYR A 429 7.28 4.83 3.35
N LEU A 430 6.02 4.58 2.95
CA LEU A 430 5.60 4.58 1.54
C LEU A 430 5.87 5.93 0.86
N LEU A 431 5.48 7.02 1.51
CA LEU A 431 5.66 8.35 0.94
C LEU A 431 7.14 8.73 0.88
N THR A 432 7.92 8.41 1.92
CA THR A 432 9.35 8.66 1.95
C THR A 432 10.07 7.93 0.81
N ALA A 433 9.80 6.62 0.59
CA ALA A 433 10.44 5.89 -0.50
C ALA A 433 9.96 6.35 -1.89
N CYS A 434 8.69 6.76 -2.04
CA CYS A 434 8.22 7.37 -3.27
C CYS A 434 8.97 8.67 -3.58
N LEU A 435 9.17 9.53 -2.58
CA LEU A 435 9.94 10.76 -2.73
C LEU A 435 11.42 10.44 -3.03
N ALA A 436 12.03 9.55 -2.26
CA ALA A 436 13.43 9.16 -2.41
C ALA A 436 13.75 8.59 -3.79
N SER A 437 12.94 7.65 -4.28
CA SER A 437 13.09 7.12 -5.64
C SER A 437 12.83 8.16 -6.72
N GLY A 438 11.89 9.09 -6.50
CA GLY A 438 11.64 10.21 -7.39
C GLY A 438 12.83 11.18 -7.45
N TRP A 439 13.47 11.46 -6.31
CA TRP A 439 14.71 12.23 -6.25
C TRP A 439 15.79 11.58 -7.10
N LEU A 440 16.10 10.32 -6.83
CA LEU A 440 17.19 9.58 -7.49
C LEU A 440 16.97 9.44 -9.01
N ALA A 441 15.76 9.08 -9.44
CA ALA A 441 15.40 9.02 -10.85
C ALA A 441 15.50 10.40 -11.54
N GLY A 442 15.11 11.46 -10.82
CA GLY A 442 15.22 12.83 -11.30
C GLY A 442 16.67 13.28 -11.48
N GLU A 443 17.57 12.94 -10.55
CA GLU A 443 19.02 13.19 -10.69
C GLU A 443 19.60 12.44 -11.89
N GLY A 444 19.31 11.13 -12.00
CA GLY A 444 19.77 10.34 -13.13
C GLY A 444 19.27 10.87 -14.48
N ALA A 445 17.99 11.23 -14.56
CA ALA A 445 17.41 11.81 -15.77
C ALA A 445 17.98 13.22 -16.09
N ALA A 446 18.34 14.00 -15.08
CA ALA A 446 18.98 15.30 -15.26
C ALA A 446 20.41 15.18 -15.82
N ALA A 447 21.15 14.18 -15.35
CA ALA A 447 22.51 13.89 -15.83
C ALA A 447 22.53 13.23 -17.21
N TRP A 448 21.45 12.56 -17.61
CA TRP A 448 21.37 11.83 -18.88
C TRP A 448 21.54 12.72 -20.09
N ARG A 449 22.38 12.27 -21.08
CA ARG A 449 22.54 12.87 -22.40
C ARG A 449 22.29 11.82 -23.47
N SER A 450 21.55 12.17 -24.51
CA SER A 450 21.23 11.25 -25.61
C SER A 450 22.48 10.84 -26.43
N ASP A 451 23.56 11.61 -26.35
CA ASP A 451 24.82 11.35 -27.04
C ASP A 451 25.68 10.31 -26.31
N ASP A 452 25.37 9.97 -25.04
CA ASP A 452 26.02 8.90 -24.28
C ASP A 452 25.54 7.49 -24.71
N GLY A 453 24.72 7.41 -25.75
CA GLY A 453 24.15 6.19 -26.29
C GLY A 453 25.15 5.37 -27.09
N ASN A 454 26.17 4.83 -26.44
CA ASN A 454 26.79 3.57 -26.82
C ASN A 454 27.83 3.08 -25.80
N ALA A 455 27.39 2.44 -24.74
CA ALA A 455 28.16 1.35 -24.16
C ALA A 455 27.18 0.41 -23.41
N PRO A 456 26.87 -0.76 -23.95
CA PRO A 456 26.46 -1.85 -23.09
C PRO A 456 27.69 -2.26 -22.26
N ILE A 457 27.55 -2.16 -20.93
CA ILE A 457 28.44 -2.85 -20.00
C ILE A 457 27.96 -4.27 -19.85
#